data_f81150f459971fe78f5e2276135e9996
#
_entry.id   f81150f459971fe78f5e2276135e9996
#
_cell.length_a   1.000
_cell.length_b   1.000
_cell.length_c   1.000
_cell.angle_alpha   90.00
_cell.angle_beta   90.00
_cell.angle_gamma   90.00
#
_symmetry.space_group_name_H-M   'P 1'
#
loop_
_entity.id
_entity.type
_entity.pdbx_description
1 polymer ?
#
loop_
_entity_poly.entity_id
_entity_poly.type
_entity_poly.pdbx_seq_one_letter_code
_entity_poly.pdbx_strand_id
1 'polypeptide(L)'
;MNDFLKIKNDGASMALNAESSDKQEFGSFYLSRYLGFEISYKNDVCVVKFTVKSPMQNPQGTLHGGIIATAMDVSMGHLLHHTTGAGATLEMNIKYLLPIKEGTVNCEGSFLKKGKTIGFLQSHMYREDEKLAAYASATWIPLKK
;
A
#
# COMPACT_ATOMS: atom_id res chain seq x y z
N MET A 1 -0.85 15.95 -24.56
CA MET A 1 -0.30 16.66 -23.36
C MET A 1 1.13 16.22 -23.20
N ASN A 2 2.05 17.17 -22.99
CA ASN A 2 3.45 16.85 -22.73
C ASN A 2 3.54 16.08 -21.40
N ASP A 3 4.34 15.00 -21.37
CA ASP A 3 4.50 14.14 -20.16
C ASP A 3 4.87 14.93 -18.91
N PHE A 4 5.67 15.97 -19.07
CA PHE A 4 6.03 16.86 -17.96
C PHE A 4 4.82 17.60 -17.35
N LEU A 5 3.88 18.09 -18.18
CA LEU A 5 2.67 18.74 -17.69
C LEU A 5 1.73 17.73 -17.03
N LYS A 6 1.66 16.51 -17.56
CA LYS A 6 0.89 15.43 -16.94
C LYS A 6 1.41 15.10 -15.53
N ILE A 7 2.71 14.92 -15.38
CA ILE A 7 3.34 14.64 -14.08
C ILE A 7 3.04 15.77 -13.08
N LYS A 8 3.16 17.02 -13.49
CA LYS A 8 2.86 18.17 -12.63
C LYS A 8 1.38 18.20 -12.20
N ASN A 9 0.47 18.00 -13.14
CA ASN A 9 -0.97 18.03 -12.86
C ASN A 9 -1.38 16.87 -11.96
N ASP A 10 -0.88 15.67 -12.20
CA ASP A 10 -1.12 14.52 -11.33
C ASP A 10 -0.56 14.75 -9.92
N GLY A 11 0.65 15.26 -9.81
CA GLY A 11 1.28 15.58 -8.52
C GLY A 11 0.51 16.63 -7.73
N ALA A 12 0.06 17.69 -8.37
CA ALA A 12 -0.77 18.73 -7.75
C ALA A 12 -2.11 18.17 -7.26
N SER A 13 -2.76 17.35 -8.08
CA SER A 13 -4.02 16.68 -7.72
C SER A 13 -3.85 15.74 -6.52
N MET A 14 -2.76 14.97 -6.48
CA MET A 14 -2.44 14.09 -5.37
C MET A 14 -2.24 14.87 -4.06
N ALA A 15 -1.50 15.99 -4.11
CA ALA A 15 -1.28 16.84 -2.97
C ALA A 15 -2.57 17.48 -2.47
N LEU A 16 -3.40 18.03 -3.35
CA LEU A 16 -4.70 18.60 -3.00
C LEU A 16 -5.63 17.58 -2.35
N ASN A 17 -5.66 16.36 -2.86
CA ASN A 17 -6.44 15.28 -2.24
C ASN A 17 -5.96 14.98 -0.81
N ALA A 18 -4.65 14.92 -0.60
CA ALA A 18 -4.09 14.72 0.72
C ALA A 18 -4.43 15.88 1.67
N GLU A 19 -4.14 17.12 1.26
CA GLU A 19 -4.36 18.32 2.06
C GLU A 19 -5.82 18.53 2.47
N SER A 20 -6.76 18.14 1.60
CA SER A 20 -8.21 18.34 1.83
C SER A 20 -8.87 17.20 2.60
N SER A 21 -8.26 16.03 2.70
CA SER A 21 -8.92 14.82 3.20
C SER A 21 -8.14 14.05 4.26
N ASP A 22 -6.90 14.44 4.57
CA ASP A 22 -6.12 13.71 5.56
C ASP A 22 -6.65 13.89 6.99
N LYS A 23 -6.49 12.84 7.76
CA LYS A 23 -6.64 12.81 9.22
C LYS A 23 -5.54 11.91 9.75
N GLN A 24 -4.95 12.24 10.89
CA GLN A 24 -3.91 11.40 11.49
C GLN A 24 -4.51 10.12 12.12
N GLU A 25 -5.12 9.31 11.25
CA GLU A 25 -5.85 8.09 11.57
C GLU A 25 -5.48 6.97 10.60
N PHE A 26 -5.68 5.71 11.01
CA PHE A 26 -5.59 4.58 10.09
C PHE A 26 -6.61 4.73 8.95
N GLY A 27 -6.15 4.51 7.73
CA GLY A 27 -6.97 4.60 6.52
C GLY A 27 -7.06 5.99 5.89
N SER A 28 -6.70 7.05 6.61
CA SER A 28 -6.87 8.43 6.12
C SER A 28 -5.68 9.36 6.39
N PHE A 29 -4.54 8.85 6.80
CA PHE A 29 -3.34 9.66 7.02
C PHE A 29 -2.79 10.23 5.69
N TYR A 30 -2.02 11.32 5.77
CA TYR A 30 -1.60 12.12 4.61
C TYR A 30 -1.03 11.28 3.45
N LEU A 31 -0.07 10.38 3.72
CA LEU A 31 0.55 9.57 2.68
C LEU A 31 -0.45 8.66 1.98
N SER A 32 -1.37 8.03 2.72
CA SER A 32 -2.42 7.20 2.12
C SER A 32 -3.33 8.00 1.21
N ARG A 33 -3.65 9.22 1.58
CA ARG A 33 -4.46 10.14 0.77
C ARG A 33 -3.70 10.65 -0.44
N TYR A 34 -2.43 10.99 -0.27
CA TYR A 34 -1.55 11.41 -1.35
C TYR A 34 -1.43 10.33 -2.44
N LEU A 35 -1.24 9.08 -2.03
CA LEU A 35 -1.15 7.95 -2.95
C LEU A 35 -2.52 7.45 -3.46
N GLY A 36 -3.62 8.01 -2.97
CA GLY A 36 -4.97 7.63 -3.39
C GLY A 36 -5.37 6.23 -2.95
N PHE A 37 -4.87 5.76 -1.80
CA PHE A 37 -5.19 4.45 -1.27
C PHE A 37 -6.65 4.38 -0.80
N GLU A 38 -7.40 3.44 -1.36
CA GLU A 38 -8.70 3.02 -0.88
C GLU A 38 -8.51 1.75 -0.04
N ILE A 39 -8.79 1.84 1.26
CA ILE A 39 -8.53 0.76 2.21
C ILE A 39 -9.85 0.14 2.64
N SER A 40 -9.96 -1.16 2.49
CA SER A 40 -11.15 -1.94 2.87
C SER A 40 -10.77 -3.28 3.49
N TYR A 41 -11.71 -3.88 4.20
CA TYR A 41 -11.51 -5.15 4.90
C TYR A 41 -12.57 -6.15 4.48
N LYS A 42 -12.17 -7.38 4.21
CA LYS A 42 -13.06 -8.49 3.85
C LYS A 42 -12.44 -9.81 4.29
N ASN A 43 -13.15 -10.57 5.13
CA ASN A 43 -12.76 -11.92 5.54
C ASN A 43 -11.30 -12.02 6.02
N ASP A 44 -10.90 -11.24 7.01
CA ASP A 44 -9.53 -11.20 7.55
C ASP A 44 -8.45 -10.82 6.52
N VAL A 45 -8.84 -10.10 5.48
CA VAL A 45 -7.94 -9.51 4.48
C VAL A 45 -8.13 -8.00 4.48
N CYS A 46 -7.03 -7.26 4.50
CA CYS A 46 -7.02 -5.83 4.22
C CYS A 46 -6.65 -5.61 2.75
N VAL A 47 -7.52 -4.93 2.02
CA VAL A 47 -7.27 -4.57 0.62
C VAL A 47 -6.92 -3.10 0.52
N VAL A 48 -5.77 -2.81 -0.06
CA VAL A 48 -5.34 -1.47 -0.47
C VAL A 48 -5.43 -1.39 -1.98
N LYS A 49 -6.35 -0.57 -2.48
CA LYS A 49 -6.58 -0.36 -3.90
C LYS A 49 -6.15 1.06 -4.29
N PHE A 50 -5.47 1.21 -5.41
CA PHE A 50 -5.10 2.52 -5.93
C PHE A 50 -4.83 2.46 -7.44
N THR A 51 -4.87 3.62 -8.09
CA THR A 51 -4.54 3.76 -9.51
C THR A 51 -3.14 4.34 -9.65
N VAL A 52 -2.31 3.72 -10.49
CA VAL A 52 -0.95 4.20 -10.78
C VAL A 52 -1.02 5.55 -11.49
N LYS A 53 -0.33 6.54 -10.93
CA LYS A 53 -0.19 7.88 -11.50
C LYS A 53 1.27 8.17 -11.82
N SER A 54 1.50 9.06 -12.78
CA SER A 54 2.85 9.37 -13.26
C SER A 54 3.85 9.79 -12.17
N PRO A 55 3.50 10.55 -11.11
CA PRO A 55 4.44 10.85 -10.03
C PRO A 55 4.87 9.64 -9.19
N MET A 56 4.17 8.52 -9.29
CA MET A 56 4.51 7.26 -8.61
C MET A 56 5.52 6.42 -9.37
N GLN A 57 5.86 6.81 -10.59
CA GLN A 57 6.71 6.01 -11.46
C GLN A 57 8.19 6.32 -11.24
N ASN A 58 9.02 5.28 -11.40
CA ASN A 58 10.46 5.40 -11.49
C ASN A 58 10.89 5.90 -12.89
N PRO A 59 12.19 6.21 -13.12
CA PRO A 59 12.66 6.65 -14.44
C PRO A 59 12.45 5.65 -15.59
N GLN A 60 12.16 4.39 -15.28
CA GLN A 60 11.86 3.35 -16.27
C GLN A 60 10.37 3.34 -16.69
N GLY A 61 9.56 4.23 -16.13
CA GLY A 61 8.12 4.32 -16.43
C GLY A 61 7.28 3.22 -15.79
N THR A 62 7.74 2.64 -14.68
CA THR A 62 6.98 1.65 -13.92
C THR A 62 6.77 2.13 -12.48
N LEU A 63 5.73 1.63 -11.82
CA LEU A 63 5.45 1.94 -10.42
C LEU A 63 6.70 1.71 -9.57
N HIS A 64 7.11 2.74 -8.84
CA HIS A 64 8.32 2.70 -8.02
C HIS A 64 8.22 1.62 -6.94
N GLY A 65 9.28 0.83 -6.78
CA GLY A 65 9.32 -0.25 -5.78
C GLY A 65 9.05 0.20 -4.35
N GLY A 66 9.42 1.43 -4.01
CA GLY A 66 9.10 2.03 -2.70
C GLY A 66 7.60 2.27 -2.50
N ILE A 67 6.85 2.60 -3.56
CA ILE A 67 5.39 2.74 -3.48
C ILE A 67 4.74 1.36 -3.31
N ILE A 68 5.24 0.35 -4.03
CA ILE A 68 4.83 -1.04 -3.85
C ILE A 68 5.04 -1.47 -2.38
N ALA A 69 6.23 -1.22 -1.84
CA ALA A 69 6.55 -1.51 -0.44
C ALA A 69 5.61 -0.80 0.53
N THR A 70 5.32 0.47 0.31
CA THR A 70 4.39 1.26 1.13
C THR A 70 2.98 0.64 1.13
N ALA A 71 2.45 0.30 -0.04
CA ALA A 71 1.11 -0.31 -0.13
C ALA A 71 1.05 -1.68 0.57
N MET A 72 2.10 -2.49 0.43
CA MET A 72 2.19 -3.79 1.08
C MET A 72 2.30 -3.66 2.60
N ASP A 73 3.13 -2.75 3.10
CA ASP A 73 3.25 -2.45 4.53
C ASP A 73 1.92 -1.95 5.12
N VAL A 74 1.26 -1.02 4.42
CA VAL A 74 -0.05 -0.50 4.82
C VAL A 74 -1.11 -1.61 4.86
N SER A 75 -1.14 -2.51 3.88
CA SER A 75 -2.12 -3.62 3.87
C SER A 75 -1.97 -4.55 5.06
N MET A 76 -0.75 -4.82 5.50
CA MET A 76 -0.46 -5.67 6.65
C MET A 76 -0.69 -4.94 7.98
N GLY A 77 -0.18 -3.70 8.10
CA GLY A 77 -0.30 -2.91 9.31
C GLY A 77 -1.74 -2.51 9.63
N HIS A 78 -2.53 -2.19 8.60
CA HIS A 78 -3.96 -1.89 8.76
C HIS A 78 -4.76 -3.13 9.13
N LEU A 79 -4.43 -4.30 8.60
CA LEU A 79 -5.05 -5.55 9.03
C LEU A 79 -4.75 -5.85 10.50
N LEU A 80 -3.49 -5.69 10.90
CA LEU A 80 -3.10 -5.88 12.30
C LEU A 80 -3.86 -4.92 13.23
N HIS A 81 -3.91 -3.63 12.87
CA HIS A 81 -4.65 -2.63 13.63
C HIS A 81 -6.14 -2.96 13.74
N HIS A 82 -6.76 -3.36 12.64
CA HIS A 82 -8.19 -3.71 12.57
C HIS A 82 -8.55 -4.90 13.45
N THR A 83 -7.62 -5.82 13.65
CA THR A 83 -7.87 -7.09 14.37
C THR A 83 -7.37 -7.08 15.81
N THR A 84 -6.23 -6.47 16.09
CA THR A 84 -5.55 -6.56 17.38
C THR A 84 -5.11 -5.22 17.97
N GLY A 85 -5.09 -4.17 17.19
CA GLY A 85 -4.59 -2.86 17.56
C GLY A 85 -3.28 -2.51 16.83
N ALA A 86 -2.75 -1.32 17.10
CA ALA A 86 -1.56 -0.81 16.46
C ALA A 86 -0.35 -1.73 16.63
N GLY A 87 0.49 -1.77 15.61
CA GLY A 87 1.74 -2.53 15.62
C GLY A 87 2.85 -1.82 14.87
N ALA A 88 4.05 -2.36 14.96
CA ALA A 88 5.21 -1.90 14.22
C ALA A 88 5.81 -3.04 13.39
N THR A 89 6.22 -2.71 12.18
CA THR A 89 6.95 -3.62 11.29
C THR A 89 8.34 -3.87 11.86
N LEU A 90 8.71 -5.12 12.11
CA LEU A 90 10.07 -5.49 12.51
C LEU A 90 10.95 -5.76 11.29
N GLU A 91 10.41 -6.46 10.31
CA GLU A 91 11.08 -6.71 9.05
C GLU A 91 10.05 -7.01 7.95
N MET A 92 10.42 -6.76 6.71
CA MET A 92 9.63 -7.08 5.54
C MET A 92 10.54 -7.51 4.40
N ASN A 93 10.21 -8.61 3.76
CA ASN A 93 10.91 -9.11 2.57
C ASN A 93 9.95 -9.07 1.38
N ILE A 94 10.38 -8.44 0.29
CA ILE A 94 9.55 -8.25 -0.91
C ILE A 94 10.20 -8.94 -2.10
N LYS A 95 9.38 -9.64 -2.88
CA LYS A 95 9.71 -10.13 -4.22
C LYS A 95 8.95 -9.30 -5.26
N TYR A 96 9.67 -8.62 -6.12
CA TYR A 96 9.13 -7.87 -7.25
C TYR A 96 9.14 -8.79 -8.47
N LEU A 97 7.95 -9.18 -8.92
CA LEU A 97 7.79 -10.26 -9.90
C LEU A 97 7.48 -9.73 -11.31
N LEU A 98 6.63 -8.71 -11.43
CA LEU A 98 6.23 -8.13 -12.69
C LEU A 98 6.20 -6.59 -12.60
N PRO A 99 6.59 -5.87 -13.66
CA PRO A 99 6.46 -4.42 -13.70
C PRO A 99 4.99 -4.00 -13.75
N ILE A 100 4.69 -2.89 -13.11
CA ILE A 100 3.36 -2.25 -13.14
C ILE A 100 3.54 -0.89 -13.81
N LYS A 101 2.94 -0.69 -14.98
CA LYS A 101 3.09 0.57 -15.73
C LYS A 101 1.95 1.55 -15.46
N GLU A 102 0.73 1.04 -15.45
CA GLU A 102 -0.50 1.81 -15.35
C GLU A 102 -1.63 0.94 -14.82
N GLY A 103 -2.80 1.53 -14.64
CA GLY A 103 -4.01 0.83 -14.23
C GLY A 103 -4.19 0.77 -12.73
N THR A 104 -5.20 0.02 -12.32
CA THR A 104 -5.56 -0.18 -10.92
C THR A 104 -4.78 -1.34 -10.32
N VAL A 105 -4.32 -1.15 -9.10
CA VAL A 105 -3.56 -2.14 -8.33
C VAL A 105 -4.36 -2.52 -7.09
N ASN A 106 -4.41 -3.82 -6.79
CA ASN A 106 -4.97 -4.36 -5.56
C ASN A 106 -3.85 -5.01 -4.74
N CYS A 107 -3.73 -4.61 -3.48
CA CYS A 107 -2.75 -5.11 -2.54
C CYS A 107 -3.48 -5.74 -1.35
N GLU A 108 -3.31 -7.03 -1.14
CA GLU A 108 -4.06 -7.84 -0.17
C GLU A 108 -3.16 -8.32 0.95
N GLY A 109 -3.34 -7.74 2.15
CA GLY A 109 -2.67 -8.17 3.36
C GLY A 109 -3.45 -9.24 4.11
N SER A 110 -2.78 -10.30 4.56
CA SER A 110 -3.37 -11.39 5.32
C SER A 110 -2.41 -11.93 6.38
N PHE A 111 -2.94 -12.63 7.39
CA PHE A 111 -2.10 -13.31 8.37
C PHE A 111 -1.58 -14.65 7.86
N LEU A 112 -0.28 -14.88 8.05
CA LEU A 112 0.31 -16.22 8.06
C LEU A 112 0.11 -16.88 9.42
N LYS A 113 0.37 -16.11 10.49
CA LYS A 113 0.13 -16.53 11.87
C LYS A 113 -0.15 -15.31 12.75
N LYS A 114 -1.30 -15.33 13.41
CA LYS A 114 -1.69 -14.31 14.37
C LYS A 114 -1.24 -14.72 15.78
N GLY A 115 -0.06 -14.25 16.18
CA GLY A 115 0.48 -14.50 17.52
C GLY A 115 0.13 -13.37 18.49
N LYS A 116 0.25 -13.65 19.79
CA LYS A 116 0.01 -12.66 20.86
C LYS A 116 1.13 -11.63 20.98
N THR A 117 2.35 -12.06 20.76
CA THR A 117 3.57 -11.23 20.91
C THR A 117 4.13 -10.79 19.57
N ILE A 118 4.04 -11.65 18.55
CA ILE A 118 4.53 -11.42 17.20
C ILE A 118 3.48 -11.92 16.22
N GLY A 119 3.20 -11.12 15.20
CA GLY A 119 2.37 -11.48 14.06
C GLY A 119 3.23 -11.73 12.83
N PHE A 120 2.92 -12.77 12.07
CA PHE A 120 3.50 -13.03 10.75
C PHE A 120 2.43 -12.78 9.71
N LEU A 121 2.70 -11.83 8.81
CA LEU A 121 1.78 -11.41 7.76
C LEU A 121 2.40 -11.57 6.39
N GLN A 122 1.55 -11.56 5.39
CA GLN A 122 1.94 -11.55 3.99
C GLN A 122 1.07 -10.56 3.22
N SER A 123 1.58 -10.12 2.09
CA SER A 123 0.87 -9.23 1.18
C SER A 123 1.08 -9.66 -0.26
N HIS A 124 0.01 -9.66 -1.03
CA HIS A 124 0.01 -9.97 -2.46
C HIS A 124 -0.45 -8.75 -3.23
N MET A 125 0.33 -8.30 -4.20
CA MET A 125 -0.05 -7.19 -5.06
C MET A 125 -0.36 -7.68 -6.46
N TYR A 126 -1.58 -7.38 -6.92
CA TYR A 126 -2.07 -7.76 -8.24
C TYR A 126 -2.22 -6.54 -9.14
N ARG A 127 -1.84 -6.70 -10.40
CA ARG A 127 -2.11 -5.75 -11.46
C ARG A 127 -3.59 -5.81 -11.87
N GLU A 128 -4.01 -4.86 -12.69
CA GLU A 128 -5.36 -4.81 -13.26
C GLU A 128 -5.72 -6.07 -14.07
N ASP A 129 -4.74 -6.73 -14.69
CA ASP A 129 -4.90 -8.02 -15.39
C ASP A 129 -4.89 -9.24 -14.45
N GLU A 130 -5.04 -9.04 -13.15
CA GLU A 130 -5.07 -10.04 -12.09
C GLU A 130 -3.79 -10.87 -11.91
N LYS A 131 -2.68 -10.46 -12.56
CA LYS A 131 -1.38 -11.12 -12.39
C LYS A 131 -0.68 -10.64 -11.11
N LEU A 132 -0.08 -11.57 -10.39
CA LEU A 132 0.72 -11.27 -9.20
C LEU A 132 1.98 -10.51 -9.60
N ALA A 133 2.07 -9.26 -9.16
CA ALA A 133 3.18 -8.36 -9.49
C ALA A 133 4.23 -8.26 -8.38
N ALA A 134 3.83 -8.43 -7.12
CA ALA A 134 4.74 -8.47 -5.99
C ALA A 134 4.17 -9.32 -4.85
N TYR A 135 5.06 -9.87 -4.05
CA TYR A 135 4.75 -10.64 -2.85
C TYR A 135 5.63 -10.18 -1.70
N ALA A 136 5.06 -10.01 -0.53
CA ALA A 136 5.80 -9.71 0.69
C ALA A 136 5.44 -10.67 1.81
N SER A 137 6.41 -10.96 2.66
CA SER A 137 6.20 -11.49 4.00
C SER A 137 6.84 -10.57 5.03
N ALA A 138 6.22 -10.44 6.19
CA ALA A 138 6.67 -9.52 7.22
C ALA A 138 6.40 -10.04 8.62
N THR A 139 7.23 -9.59 9.55
CA THR A 139 7.07 -9.80 10.99
C THR A 139 6.68 -8.49 11.64
N TRP A 140 5.64 -8.55 12.46
CA TRP A 140 5.07 -7.41 13.15
C TRP A 140 5.04 -7.62 14.66
N ILE A 141 5.27 -6.56 15.40
CA ILE A 141 5.10 -6.55 16.85
C ILE A 141 3.89 -5.68 17.22
N PRO A 142 2.88 -6.22 17.95
CA PRO A 142 1.82 -5.39 18.52
C PRO A 142 2.40 -4.38 19.51
N LEU A 143 1.98 -3.12 19.39
CA LEU A 143 2.35 -2.09 20.36
C LEU A 143 1.49 -2.25 21.62
N LYS A 144 2.13 -2.28 22.77
CA LYS A 144 1.41 -2.26 24.06
C LYS A 144 0.70 -0.90 24.19
N LYS A 145 -0.56 -0.95 24.61
CA LYS A 145 -1.29 0.24 25.01
C LYS A 145 -0.69 0.85 26.27
#